data_a32990db5231f5b03541e7d38be3a16a
#
_entry.id   a32990db5231f5b03541e7d38be3a16a
#
_cell.length_a   1.000
_cell.length_b   1.000
_cell.length_c   1.000
_cell.angle_alpha   90.00
_cell.angle_beta   90.00
_cell.angle_gamma   90.00
#
_symmetry.space_group_name_H-M   'P 1'
#
loop_
_entity.id
_entity.type
_entity.pdbx_description
1 polymer ?
#
loop_
_entity_poly.entity_id
_entity_poly.type
_entity_poly.pdbx_seq_one_letter_code
_entity_poly.pdbx_strand_id
1 'polypeptide(L)'
;RQDGIHAAAVVITNEPLTEYLPIQRKPEAGKPIEEAPVVTQYEMHGVEDLGLLKMDFLGLRNLDIIDDALDLISETTGVDVDIDNVDLDDPKTYDLLAAGNSIGVFQLESSPMRALMRSLAPDNFEDVAALVALYRPGPMAANMHNDYADRKNGRKPVEFIHSDAEELLADTYGLMIYQES
;
A
#
# COMPACT_ATOMS: atom_id res chain seq x y z
N ARG A 1 13.41 -17.26 19.17
CA ARG A 1 12.80 -16.89 17.87
C ARG A 1 11.39 -17.47 17.84
N GLN A 2 10.43 -16.74 17.32
CA GLN A 2 9.07 -17.22 17.08
C GLN A 2 8.92 -17.52 15.60
N ASP A 3 8.23 -18.62 15.27
CA ASP A 3 7.85 -18.92 13.89
C ASP A 3 6.70 -17.98 13.48
N GLY A 4 6.98 -17.02 12.61
CA GLY A 4 5.97 -16.15 12.01
C GLY A 4 5.19 -16.91 10.93
N ILE A 5 3.88 -16.63 10.80
CA ILE A 5 3.10 -17.06 9.63
C ILE A 5 2.81 -15.81 8.78
N HIS A 6 2.93 -15.94 7.47
CA HIS A 6 2.42 -14.92 6.57
C HIS A 6 0.89 -14.92 6.62
N ALA A 7 0.29 -13.74 6.74
CA ALA A 7 -1.17 -13.64 6.98
C ALA A 7 -2.02 -14.06 5.77
N ALA A 8 -1.48 -13.99 4.57
CA ALA A 8 -2.24 -14.13 3.33
C ALA A 8 -1.58 -15.02 2.26
N ALA A 9 -0.35 -15.50 2.48
CA ALA A 9 0.36 -16.32 1.50
C ALA A 9 -0.06 -17.78 1.56
N VAL A 10 -0.22 -18.38 0.39
CA VAL A 10 -0.47 -19.81 0.20
C VAL A 10 0.54 -20.35 -0.80
N VAL A 11 1.15 -21.49 -0.46
CA VAL A 11 2.02 -22.23 -1.39
C VAL A 11 1.18 -23.25 -2.14
N ILE A 12 1.24 -23.23 -3.47
CA ILE A 12 0.43 -24.07 -4.35
C ILE A 12 1.35 -24.99 -5.15
N THR A 13 1.03 -26.29 -5.17
CA THR A 13 1.80 -27.32 -5.88
C THR A 13 0.85 -28.30 -6.59
N ASN A 14 1.35 -28.96 -7.66
CA ASN A 14 0.61 -29.98 -8.39
C ASN A 14 0.52 -31.29 -7.61
N GLU A 15 1.54 -31.59 -6.80
CA GLU A 15 1.66 -32.78 -5.96
C GLU A 15 1.60 -32.39 -4.49
N PRO A 16 1.40 -33.34 -3.57
CA PRO A 16 1.44 -33.02 -2.14
C PRO A 16 2.68 -32.23 -1.76
N LEU A 17 2.53 -31.15 -1.00
CA LEU A 17 3.61 -30.24 -0.63
C LEU A 17 4.78 -30.96 0.08
N THR A 18 4.48 -32.07 0.75
CA THR A 18 5.47 -32.93 1.42
C THR A 18 6.48 -33.62 0.50
N GLU A 19 6.20 -33.67 -0.83
CA GLU A 19 7.17 -34.15 -1.82
C GLU A 19 8.30 -33.15 -2.07
N TYR A 20 8.08 -31.86 -1.71
CA TYR A 20 9.01 -30.78 -1.98
C TYR A 20 9.72 -30.27 -0.73
N LEU A 21 8.97 -30.14 0.39
CA LEU A 21 9.49 -29.55 1.62
C LEU A 21 8.73 -30.06 2.86
N PRO A 22 9.33 -29.97 4.05
CA PRO A 22 8.68 -30.30 5.29
C PRO A 22 7.62 -29.27 5.67
N ILE A 23 6.51 -29.76 6.21
CA ILE A 23 5.41 -28.96 6.74
C ILE A 23 5.25 -29.17 8.24
N GLN A 24 4.60 -28.23 8.91
CA GLN A 24 4.25 -28.36 10.31
C GLN A 24 2.89 -27.72 10.61
N ARG A 25 2.30 -28.10 11.74
CA ARG A 25 1.17 -27.33 12.28
C ARG A 25 1.67 -26.30 13.26
N LYS A 26 1.16 -25.08 13.17
CA LYS A 26 1.47 -24.03 14.14
C LYS A 26 0.40 -24.00 15.21
N PRO A 27 0.73 -24.41 16.46
CA PRO A 27 -0.24 -24.41 17.55
C PRO A 27 -0.83 -23.02 17.79
N GLU A 28 -2.15 -22.97 17.96
CA GLU A 28 -2.88 -21.76 18.38
C GLU A 28 -3.44 -21.99 19.80
N ALA A 29 -3.30 -20.95 20.65
CA ALA A 29 -3.78 -21.04 22.03
C ALA A 29 -5.31 -21.30 22.06
N GLY A 30 -5.71 -22.36 22.78
CA GLY A 30 -7.11 -22.71 22.96
C GLY A 30 -7.72 -23.54 21.83
N LYS A 31 -6.94 -23.97 20.83
CA LYS A 31 -7.40 -24.86 19.75
C LYS A 31 -6.67 -26.20 19.76
N PRO A 32 -7.37 -27.31 19.37
CA PRO A 32 -6.70 -28.59 19.12
C PRO A 32 -5.65 -28.45 18.00
N ILE A 33 -4.58 -29.26 18.07
CA ILE A 33 -3.50 -29.23 17.08
C ILE A 33 -3.98 -29.62 15.68
N GLU A 34 -5.03 -30.43 15.58
CA GLU A 34 -5.62 -30.86 14.32
C GLU A 34 -6.30 -29.72 13.56
N GLU A 35 -6.75 -28.69 14.25
CA GLU A 35 -7.37 -27.49 13.69
C GLU A 35 -6.35 -26.37 13.42
N ALA A 36 -5.11 -26.53 13.88
CA ALA A 36 -4.07 -25.54 13.68
C ALA A 36 -3.66 -25.45 12.21
N PRO A 37 -3.35 -24.23 11.70
CA PRO A 37 -2.94 -24.05 10.32
C PRO A 37 -1.66 -24.84 10.00
N VAL A 38 -1.65 -25.41 8.81
CA VAL A 38 -0.49 -26.09 8.24
C VAL A 38 0.38 -25.03 7.55
N VAL A 39 1.67 -25.04 7.87
CA VAL A 39 2.64 -24.07 7.33
C VAL A 39 3.91 -24.79 6.85
N THR A 40 4.62 -24.18 5.91
CA THR A 40 5.93 -24.66 5.49
C THR A 40 6.94 -24.46 6.61
N GLN A 41 7.89 -25.40 6.75
CA GLN A 41 9.04 -25.21 7.66
C GLN A 41 10.14 -24.33 7.02
N TYR A 42 10.14 -24.23 5.69
CA TYR A 42 11.01 -23.29 4.97
C TYR A 42 10.40 -21.90 4.97
N GLU A 43 11.24 -20.89 5.13
CA GLU A 43 10.87 -19.50 4.98
C GLU A 43 10.67 -19.16 3.49
N MET A 44 10.14 -17.96 3.19
CA MET A 44 9.67 -17.61 1.85
C MET A 44 10.74 -17.72 0.74
N HIS A 45 12.00 -17.36 1.03
CA HIS A 45 13.07 -17.47 0.04
C HIS A 45 13.41 -18.92 -0.28
N GLY A 46 13.43 -19.80 0.74
CA GLY A 46 13.62 -21.22 0.52
C GLY A 46 12.49 -21.87 -0.30
N VAL A 47 11.25 -21.37 -0.14
CA VAL A 47 10.11 -21.82 -0.96
C VAL A 47 10.26 -21.34 -2.41
N GLU A 48 10.68 -20.10 -2.61
CA GLU A 48 10.93 -19.50 -3.94
C GLU A 48 12.13 -20.19 -4.64
N ASP A 49 13.22 -20.46 -3.92
CA ASP A 49 14.42 -21.14 -4.42
C ASP A 49 14.11 -22.57 -4.93
N LEU A 50 13.10 -23.23 -4.31
CA LEU A 50 12.60 -24.52 -4.80
C LEU A 50 11.73 -24.40 -6.06
N GLY A 51 11.45 -23.18 -6.54
CA GLY A 51 10.60 -22.92 -7.69
C GLY A 51 9.11 -23.16 -7.43
N LEU A 52 8.67 -23.14 -6.17
CA LEU A 52 7.28 -23.33 -5.81
C LEU A 52 6.50 -22.01 -5.96
N LEU A 53 5.22 -22.12 -6.36
CA LEU A 53 4.34 -20.97 -6.51
C LEU A 53 3.83 -20.52 -5.13
N LYS A 54 4.19 -19.31 -4.74
CA LYS A 54 3.62 -18.61 -3.59
C LYS A 54 2.65 -17.55 -4.10
N MET A 55 1.40 -17.65 -3.68
CA MET A 55 0.37 -16.65 -3.99
C MET A 55 -0.06 -15.91 -2.73
N ASP A 56 -0.12 -14.60 -2.80
CA ASP A 56 -0.58 -13.74 -1.72
C ASP A 56 -2.03 -13.31 -2.00
N PHE A 57 -2.95 -13.75 -1.14
CA PHE A 57 -4.37 -13.39 -1.20
C PHE A 57 -4.64 -12.29 -0.18
N LEU A 58 -4.47 -11.06 -0.60
CA LEU A 58 -4.67 -9.89 0.26
C LEU A 58 -6.07 -9.31 0.05
N GLY A 59 -6.87 -9.30 1.11
CA GLY A 59 -8.15 -8.61 1.16
C GLY A 59 -8.03 -7.32 1.98
N LEU A 60 -8.81 -6.32 1.63
CA LEU A 60 -8.91 -5.07 2.37
C LEU A 60 -10.37 -4.81 2.77
N ARG A 61 -10.66 -4.87 4.06
CA ARG A 61 -12.02 -4.66 4.60
C ARG A 61 -12.62 -3.29 4.26
N ASN A 62 -11.79 -2.29 3.98
CA ASN A 62 -12.27 -0.98 3.55
C ASN A 62 -12.99 -1.03 2.21
N LEU A 63 -12.66 -1.98 1.33
CA LEU A 63 -13.38 -2.17 0.06
C LEU A 63 -14.79 -2.71 0.32
N ASP A 64 -14.94 -3.68 1.22
CA ASP A 64 -16.25 -4.20 1.64
C ASP A 64 -17.11 -3.08 2.25
N ILE A 65 -16.51 -2.20 3.07
CA ILE A 65 -17.20 -1.05 3.66
C ILE A 65 -17.67 -0.05 2.59
N ILE A 66 -16.89 0.13 1.52
CA ILE A 66 -17.27 0.98 0.40
C ILE A 66 -18.47 0.38 -0.33
N ASP A 67 -18.43 -0.92 -0.64
CA ASP A 67 -19.52 -1.63 -1.30
C ASP A 67 -20.81 -1.56 -0.47
N ASP A 68 -20.74 -1.87 0.84
CA ASP A 68 -21.87 -1.74 1.75
C ASP A 68 -22.43 -0.30 1.80
N ALA A 69 -21.56 0.70 1.73
CA ALA A 69 -21.98 2.11 1.71
C ALA A 69 -22.68 2.49 0.40
N LEU A 70 -22.21 2.00 -0.74
CA LEU A 70 -22.82 2.22 -2.04
C LEU A 70 -24.22 1.59 -2.11
N ASP A 71 -24.37 0.36 -1.63
CA ASP A 71 -25.65 -0.32 -1.52
C ASP A 71 -26.63 0.46 -0.65
N LEU A 72 -26.18 0.91 0.53
CA LEU A 72 -27.00 1.69 1.46
C LEU A 72 -27.44 3.05 0.87
N ILE A 73 -26.57 3.72 0.12
CA ILE A 73 -26.90 4.96 -0.61
C ILE A 73 -27.98 4.68 -1.63
N SER A 74 -27.82 3.66 -2.46
CA SER A 74 -28.79 3.27 -3.47
C SER A 74 -30.16 2.94 -2.83
N GLU A 75 -30.18 2.12 -1.78
CA GLU A 75 -31.41 1.74 -1.09
C GLU A 75 -32.14 2.94 -0.41
N THR A 76 -31.39 3.86 0.16
CA THR A 76 -31.98 4.97 0.98
C THR A 76 -32.29 6.20 0.17
N THR A 77 -31.56 6.47 -0.90
CA THR A 77 -31.69 7.70 -1.70
C THR A 77 -32.19 7.45 -3.13
N GLY A 78 -32.12 6.22 -3.60
CA GLY A 78 -32.38 5.86 -5.00
C GLY A 78 -31.30 6.37 -5.98
N VAL A 79 -30.13 6.75 -5.49
CA VAL A 79 -29.00 7.24 -6.28
C VAL A 79 -27.95 6.15 -6.36
N ASP A 80 -27.60 5.73 -7.57
CA ASP A 80 -26.46 4.84 -7.80
C ASP A 80 -25.20 5.67 -8.02
N VAL A 81 -24.21 5.46 -7.19
CA VAL A 81 -22.91 6.15 -7.26
C VAL A 81 -21.91 5.26 -7.97
N ASP A 82 -21.41 5.73 -9.11
CA ASP A 82 -20.32 5.09 -9.85
C ASP A 82 -18.97 5.55 -9.26
N ILE A 83 -18.41 4.73 -8.36
CA ILE A 83 -17.17 5.06 -7.66
C ILE A 83 -15.93 4.93 -8.57
N ASP A 84 -16.01 4.14 -9.64
CA ASP A 84 -14.90 3.93 -10.56
C ASP A 84 -14.70 5.12 -11.52
N ASN A 85 -15.72 5.97 -11.65
CA ASN A 85 -15.70 7.15 -12.51
C ASN A 85 -15.89 8.47 -11.75
N VAL A 86 -15.43 8.54 -10.50
CA VAL A 86 -15.43 9.80 -9.74
C VAL A 86 -14.47 10.81 -10.35
N ASP A 87 -14.84 12.11 -10.25
CA ASP A 87 -13.97 13.21 -10.64
C ASP A 87 -12.74 13.27 -9.72
N LEU A 88 -11.54 13.04 -10.31
CA LEU A 88 -10.27 13.11 -9.60
C LEU A 88 -9.69 14.52 -9.54
N ASP A 89 -10.34 15.51 -10.15
CA ASP A 89 -9.88 16.90 -10.21
C ASP A 89 -10.65 17.84 -9.26
N ASP A 90 -11.41 17.29 -8.27
CA ASP A 90 -12.17 18.12 -7.32
C ASP A 90 -11.22 18.90 -6.39
N PRO A 91 -11.13 20.23 -6.52
CA PRO A 91 -10.22 21.05 -5.73
C PRO A 91 -10.55 21.05 -4.24
N LYS A 92 -11.82 20.83 -3.85
CA LYS A 92 -12.21 20.79 -2.44
C LYS A 92 -11.62 19.60 -1.72
N THR A 93 -11.48 18.49 -2.42
CA THR A 93 -10.82 17.28 -1.90
C THR A 93 -9.35 17.57 -1.62
N TYR A 94 -8.63 18.20 -2.56
CA TYR A 94 -7.23 18.54 -2.37
C TYR A 94 -7.02 19.63 -1.31
N ASP A 95 -7.88 20.62 -1.23
CA ASP A 95 -7.85 21.63 -0.16
C ASP A 95 -7.99 20.99 1.23
N LEU A 96 -8.88 20.00 1.38
CA LEU A 96 -9.06 19.24 2.61
C LEU A 96 -7.79 18.47 2.98
N LEU A 97 -7.17 17.79 2.00
CA LEU A 97 -5.94 17.03 2.20
C LEU A 97 -4.74 17.95 2.49
N ALA A 98 -4.56 19.03 1.72
CA ALA A 98 -3.49 20.01 1.93
C ALA A 98 -3.57 20.69 3.31
N ALA A 99 -4.77 20.92 3.83
CA ALA A 99 -4.98 21.40 5.20
C ALA A 99 -4.66 20.33 6.27
N GLY A 100 -4.48 19.06 5.87
CA GLY A 100 -4.31 17.93 6.78
C GLY A 100 -5.58 17.59 7.58
N ASN A 101 -6.76 17.89 7.06
CA ASN A 101 -8.05 17.61 7.66
C ASN A 101 -8.57 16.21 7.28
N SER A 102 -7.70 15.21 7.39
CA SER A 102 -7.91 13.85 6.87
C SER A 102 -8.20 12.81 7.97
N ILE A 103 -8.75 13.23 9.12
CA ILE A 103 -9.22 12.27 10.13
C ILE A 103 -10.41 11.51 9.55
N GLY A 104 -10.34 10.16 9.61
CA GLY A 104 -11.32 9.26 9.00
C GLY A 104 -11.01 8.91 7.53
N VAL A 105 -10.02 9.54 6.91
CA VAL A 105 -9.56 9.14 5.57
C VAL A 105 -8.54 8.01 5.69
N PHE A 106 -8.87 6.86 5.12
CA PHE A 106 -8.04 5.66 5.19
C PHE A 106 -6.58 5.94 4.81
N GLN A 107 -5.64 5.43 5.61
CA GLN A 107 -4.19 5.62 5.50
C GLN A 107 -3.67 7.06 5.65
N LEU A 108 -4.52 8.09 5.63
CA LEU A 108 -4.08 9.50 5.62
C LEU A 108 -4.30 10.22 6.97
N GLU A 109 -4.77 9.52 8.01
CA GLU A 109 -5.22 10.15 9.27
C GLU A 109 -4.15 10.29 10.36
N SER A 110 -2.99 9.62 10.25
CA SER A 110 -1.95 9.69 11.27
C SER A 110 -1.33 11.10 11.37
N SER A 111 -0.96 11.52 12.58
CA SER A 111 -0.37 12.85 12.78
C SER A 111 0.86 13.14 11.91
N PRO A 112 1.81 12.18 11.72
CA PRO A 112 2.95 12.40 10.82
C PRO A 112 2.53 12.48 9.35
N MET A 113 1.56 11.68 8.88
CA MET A 113 1.03 11.75 7.53
C MET A 113 0.35 13.10 7.28
N ARG A 114 -0.44 13.57 8.23
CA ARG A 114 -1.09 14.90 8.15
C ARG A 114 -0.06 16.04 8.12
N ALA A 115 1.06 15.90 8.83
CA ALA A 115 2.16 16.86 8.76
C ALA A 115 2.83 16.84 7.37
N LEU A 116 3.05 15.67 6.80
CA LEU A 116 3.59 15.53 5.45
C LEU A 116 2.63 16.11 4.40
N MET A 117 1.33 15.83 4.49
CA MET A 117 0.32 16.41 3.59
C MET A 117 0.32 17.93 3.62
N ARG A 118 0.39 18.55 4.80
CA ARG A 118 0.52 20.01 4.91
C ARG A 118 1.79 20.55 4.28
N SER A 119 2.90 19.81 4.37
CA SER A 119 4.18 20.22 3.78
C SER A 119 4.21 20.04 2.26
N LEU A 120 3.62 18.95 1.77
CA LEU A 120 3.56 18.61 0.36
C LEU A 120 2.50 19.45 -0.36
N ALA A 121 1.37 19.72 0.30
CA ALA A 121 0.20 20.41 -0.24
C ALA A 121 -0.28 19.78 -1.55
N PRO A 122 -0.87 18.56 -1.50
CA PRO A 122 -1.32 17.87 -2.69
C PRO A 122 -2.40 18.70 -3.41
N ASP A 123 -2.33 18.75 -4.73
CA ASP A 123 -3.27 19.47 -5.59
C ASP A 123 -3.75 18.62 -6.79
N ASN A 124 -3.32 17.37 -6.86
CA ASN A 124 -3.69 16.39 -7.88
C ASN A 124 -3.63 14.96 -7.32
N PHE A 125 -4.12 13.98 -8.09
CA PHE A 125 -4.17 12.59 -7.65
C PHE A 125 -2.77 11.94 -7.55
N GLU A 126 -1.85 12.31 -8.43
CA GLU A 126 -0.47 11.83 -8.45
C GLU A 126 0.24 12.17 -7.14
N ASP A 127 0.00 13.35 -6.58
CA ASP A 127 0.53 13.73 -5.27
C ASP A 127 -0.01 12.85 -4.14
N VAL A 128 -1.28 12.45 -4.20
CA VAL A 128 -1.88 11.54 -3.20
C VAL A 128 -1.25 10.16 -3.33
N ALA A 129 -1.04 9.67 -4.56
CA ALA A 129 -0.32 8.42 -4.80
C ALA A 129 1.12 8.48 -4.28
N ALA A 130 1.81 9.59 -4.54
CA ALA A 130 3.16 9.84 -4.05
C ALA A 130 3.22 9.88 -2.51
N LEU A 131 2.25 10.50 -1.82
CA LEU A 131 2.17 10.49 -0.35
C LEU A 131 2.18 9.06 0.23
N VAL A 132 1.39 8.17 -0.35
CA VAL A 132 1.30 6.77 0.10
C VAL A 132 2.62 6.02 -0.18
N ALA A 133 3.28 6.30 -1.29
CA ALA A 133 4.58 5.71 -1.64
C ALA A 133 5.71 6.23 -0.75
N LEU A 134 5.71 7.52 -0.45
CA LEU A 134 6.74 8.21 0.34
C LEU A 134 6.67 7.89 1.84
N TYR A 135 5.45 7.65 2.36
CA TYR A 135 5.25 7.37 3.78
C TYR A 135 5.52 5.89 4.11
N ARG A 136 6.75 5.46 3.86
CA ARG A 136 7.27 4.12 4.16
C ARG A 136 8.65 4.21 4.79
N PRO A 137 9.09 3.20 5.59
CA PRO A 137 10.37 3.24 6.28
C PRO A 137 11.57 3.53 5.38
N GLY A 138 11.64 2.94 4.17
CA GLY A 138 12.73 3.15 3.22
C GLY A 138 12.82 4.59 2.72
N PRO A 139 11.81 5.11 2.01
CA PRO A 139 11.79 6.51 1.54
C PRO A 139 11.93 7.54 2.65
N MET A 140 11.31 7.28 3.83
CA MET A 140 11.44 8.16 5.00
C MET A 140 12.87 8.18 5.55
N ALA A 141 13.54 7.03 5.64
CA ALA A 141 14.94 6.94 6.08
C ALA A 141 15.90 7.67 5.13
N ALA A 142 15.58 7.69 3.83
CA ALA A 142 16.32 8.45 2.80
C ALA A 142 15.89 9.92 2.69
N ASN A 143 15.00 10.40 3.55
CA ASN A 143 14.43 11.76 3.54
C ASN A 143 13.69 12.15 2.24
N MET A 144 13.30 11.18 1.42
CA MET A 144 12.67 11.40 0.10
C MET A 144 11.32 12.12 0.22
N HIS A 145 10.59 11.90 1.31
CA HIS A 145 9.29 12.54 1.58
C HIS A 145 9.41 14.06 1.73
N ASN A 146 10.45 14.55 2.41
CA ASN A 146 10.70 16.00 2.51
C ASN A 146 11.26 16.56 1.21
N ASP A 147 12.16 15.84 0.54
CA ASP A 147 12.72 16.27 -0.74
C ASP A 147 11.64 16.40 -1.81
N TYR A 148 10.68 15.47 -1.88
CA TYR A 148 9.53 15.57 -2.77
C TYR A 148 8.69 16.80 -2.47
N ALA A 149 8.28 16.99 -1.21
CA ALA A 149 7.50 18.15 -0.79
C ALA A 149 8.21 19.48 -1.10
N ASP A 150 9.51 19.54 -0.89
CA ASP A 150 10.31 20.74 -1.13
C ASP A 150 10.50 21.02 -2.63
N ARG A 151 10.75 20.00 -3.44
CA ARG A 151 10.89 20.15 -4.89
C ARG A 151 9.56 20.53 -5.55
N LYS A 152 8.47 19.85 -5.19
CA LYS A 152 7.12 20.20 -5.66
C LYS A 152 6.78 21.67 -5.40
N ASN A 153 7.05 22.16 -4.20
CA ASN A 153 6.71 23.53 -3.80
C ASN A 153 7.78 24.57 -4.10
N GLY A 154 8.78 24.22 -4.91
CA GLY A 154 9.86 25.15 -5.31
C GLY A 154 10.79 25.60 -4.19
N ARG A 155 10.77 24.92 -3.03
CA ARG A 155 11.68 25.18 -1.91
C ARG A 155 13.08 24.58 -2.14
N LYS A 156 13.16 23.58 -3.02
CA LYS A 156 14.38 22.93 -3.49
C LYS A 156 14.40 22.84 -5.01
N PRO A 157 15.56 22.96 -5.68
CA PRO A 157 15.64 22.71 -7.12
C PRO A 157 15.36 21.24 -7.45
N VAL A 158 14.73 20.99 -8.59
CA VAL A 158 14.60 19.66 -9.15
C VAL A 158 15.93 19.26 -9.79
N GLU A 159 16.49 18.15 -9.36
CA GLU A 159 17.74 17.60 -9.89
C GLU A 159 17.52 16.17 -10.33
N PHE A 160 18.02 15.82 -11.50
CA PHE A 160 17.96 14.46 -12.05
C PHE A 160 19.32 13.79 -11.91
N ILE A 161 19.29 12.46 -11.70
CA ILE A 161 20.51 11.65 -11.61
C ILE A 161 21.32 11.67 -12.92
N HIS A 162 20.64 11.83 -14.05
CA HIS A 162 21.20 12.00 -15.39
C HIS A 162 20.18 12.72 -16.27
N SER A 163 20.64 13.43 -17.31
CA SER A 163 19.75 14.11 -18.27
C SER A 163 18.75 13.16 -18.95
N ASP A 164 19.18 11.94 -19.25
CA ASP A 164 18.33 10.95 -19.91
C ASP A 164 17.23 10.39 -18.99
N ALA A 165 17.35 10.62 -17.68
CA ALA A 165 16.34 10.22 -16.69
C ALA A 165 15.25 11.29 -16.49
N GLU A 166 15.40 12.47 -17.07
CA GLU A 166 14.46 13.58 -16.90
C GLU A 166 13.05 13.19 -17.36
N GLU A 167 12.91 12.60 -18.55
CA GLU A 167 11.62 12.17 -19.10
C GLU A 167 10.92 11.15 -18.20
N LEU A 168 11.67 10.27 -17.52
CA LEU A 168 11.15 9.23 -16.66
C LEU A 168 10.80 9.69 -15.24
N LEU A 169 11.48 10.74 -14.77
CA LEU A 169 11.38 11.18 -13.37
C LEU A 169 10.79 12.59 -13.22
N ALA A 170 10.33 13.21 -14.31
CA ALA A 170 9.77 14.57 -14.28
C ALA A 170 8.57 14.64 -13.33
N ASP A 171 7.65 13.67 -13.41
CA ASP A 171 6.41 13.61 -12.62
C ASP A 171 6.66 13.37 -11.12
N THR A 172 7.85 12.88 -10.77
CA THR A 172 8.28 12.67 -9.39
C THR A 172 9.39 13.61 -8.94
N TYR A 173 9.54 14.73 -9.63
CA TYR A 173 10.53 15.77 -9.31
C TYR A 173 11.98 15.26 -9.22
N GLY A 174 12.33 14.29 -10.08
CA GLY A 174 13.67 13.70 -10.12
C GLY A 174 13.92 12.63 -9.04
N LEU A 175 12.89 12.16 -8.34
CA LEU A 175 13.00 11.15 -7.27
C LEU A 175 12.47 9.79 -7.71
N MET A 176 13.17 8.73 -7.37
CA MET A 176 12.74 7.34 -7.58
C MET A 176 11.92 6.88 -6.36
N ILE A 177 10.64 7.24 -6.32
CA ILE A 177 9.75 6.94 -5.19
C ILE A 177 8.97 5.62 -5.35
N TYR A 178 8.88 5.10 -6.56
CA TYR A 178 8.20 3.85 -6.88
C TYR A 178 9.23 2.75 -7.17
N GLN A 179 8.82 1.51 -6.91
CA GLN A 179 9.66 0.34 -7.18
C GLN A 179 9.95 0.20 -8.69
N GLU A 180 9.01 0.58 -9.53
CA GLU A 180 9.09 0.56 -11.00
C GLU A 180 10.12 1.55 -11.54
N SER A 181 10.41 2.61 -10.80
CA SER A 181 11.42 3.61 -11.19
C SER A 181 12.83 3.06 -11.17
#